data_55994d5aaef9bb3ed969d28bc692ddf2
#
_entry.id   55994d5aaef9bb3ed969d28bc692ddf2
#
_cell.length_a   1.000
_cell.length_b   1.000
_cell.length_c   1.000
_cell.angle_alpha   90.00
_cell.angle_beta   90.00
_cell.angle_gamma   90.00
#
_symmetry.space_group_name_H-M   'P 1'
#
loop_
_entity.id
_entity.type
_entity.pdbx_description
1 polymer ?
#
loop_
_entity_poly.entity_id
_entity_poly.type
_entity_poly.pdbx_seq_one_letter_code
_entity_poly.pdbx_strand_id
1 'polypeptide(L)'
;MKKEARQLRIGVLGCGPIAQAAHFEACRRARNVELYAICDLAEDLVARMAAIHEPRVTYQDYGAMLADPQVEAVIVATADQFHVEHASMALAAGKHVLVEKPLGVTVEECEALRKQVQASGLLLQVGTMKRFDPGIAFAQQFIKETMGQLLALKAWYCDSTYRYTMTDNLQPILVTSTHARRPMGDPKANKQRYYLLGHGSHLVDTARFLGGEIVRIQARLVEKFGAYCWFVATEFADGSMGHLDLTMAVRMDWHEGFQVYGEYGSVVGKTPNPWYLQSSEVECFSVSDGQYHRVLGADAHVYRLQLESFADTILHNLPMHGAGIEDGVAALRTLVAISRSVESGAWVSLADVTGGV
;
A
#
# COMPACT_ATOMS: atom_id res chain seq x y z
N MET A 1 -34.62 -19.89 -0.04
CA MET A 1 -33.72 -19.03 -0.84
C MET A 1 -32.86 -18.23 0.14
N LYS A 2 -31.53 -18.45 0.19
CA LYS A 2 -30.63 -17.53 0.91
C LYS A 2 -30.69 -16.20 0.16
N LYS A 3 -31.06 -15.12 0.84
CA LYS A 3 -30.95 -13.77 0.30
C LYS A 3 -29.50 -13.60 -0.15
N GLU A 4 -29.26 -13.33 -1.41
CA GLU A 4 -27.92 -12.98 -1.88
C GLU A 4 -27.41 -11.83 -1.00
N ALA A 5 -26.23 -11.98 -0.43
CA ALA A 5 -25.62 -10.93 0.39
C ALA A 5 -25.35 -9.72 -0.50
N ARG A 6 -25.66 -8.53 -0.01
CA ARG A 6 -25.37 -7.27 -0.71
C ARG A 6 -23.89 -7.19 -1.02
N GLN A 7 -23.55 -6.89 -2.27
CA GLN A 7 -22.19 -6.62 -2.72
C GLN A 7 -21.99 -5.11 -2.92
N LEU A 8 -20.79 -4.61 -2.61
CA LEU A 8 -20.39 -3.24 -2.90
C LEU A 8 -20.05 -3.13 -4.39
N ARG A 9 -20.72 -2.23 -5.11
CA ARG A 9 -20.47 -1.98 -6.54
C ARG A 9 -19.31 -1.02 -6.70
N ILE A 10 -18.21 -1.54 -7.27
CA ILE A 10 -16.94 -0.83 -7.39
C ILE A 10 -16.66 -0.47 -8.86
N GLY A 11 -16.23 0.78 -9.07
CA GLY A 11 -15.57 1.23 -10.28
C GLY A 11 -14.05 1.18 -10.11
N VAL A 12 -13.33 0.66 -11.11
CA VAL A 12 -11.86 0.71 -11.15
C VAL A 12 -11.42 1.75 -12.15
N LEU A 13 -10.71 2.78 -11.67
CA LEU A 13 -10.09 3.81 -12.50
C LEU A 13 -8.63 3.46 -12.79
N GLY A 14 -8.31 3.31 -14.04
CA GLY A 14 -7.03 2.85 -14.56
C GLY A 14 -7.04 1.35 -14.85
N CYS A 15 -6.74 0.99 -16.10
CA CYS A 15 -6.56 -0.38 -16.57
C CYS A 15 -5.08 -0.74 -16.72
N GLY A 16 -4.21 -0.05 -15.98
CA GLY A 16 -2.76 -0.22 -15.99
C GLY A 16 -2.27 -1.50 -15.30
N PRO A 17 -0.93 -1.64 -15.16
CA PRO A 17 -0.33 -2.87 -14.66
C PRO A 17 -0.86 -3.35 -13.31
N ILE A 18 -1.05 -2.44 -12.34
CA ILE A 18 -1.51 -2.84 -11.00
C ILE A 18 -2.99 -3.26 -10.99
N ALA A 19 -3.83 -2.63 -11.82
CA ALA A 19 -5.21 -3.05 -11.98
C ALA A 19 -5.30 -4.46 -12.56
N GLN A 20 -4.51 -4.74 -13.60
CA GLN A 20 -4.44 -6.05 -14.27
C GLN A 20 -3.86 -7.14 -13.36
N ALA A 21 -2.78 -6.84 -12.66
CA ALA A 21 -2.08 -7.82 -11.83
C ALA A 21 -2.80 -8.13 -10.51
N ALA A 22 -3.59 -7.19 -9.98
CA ALA A 22 -4.14 -7.28 -8.63
C ALA A 22 -5.64 -6.96 -8.54
N HIS A 23 -6.07 -5.74 -8.92
CA HIS A 23 -7.40 -5.24 -8.55
C HIS A 23 -8.54 -5.95 -9.27
N PHE A 24 -8.43 -6.23 -10.56
CA PHE A 24 -9.49 -6.92 -11.29
C PHE A 24 -9.73 -8.32 -10.73
N GLU A 25 -8.65 -9.07 -10.46
CA GLU A 25 -8.77 -10.40 -9.88
C GLU A 25 -9.25 -10.34 -8.42
N ALA A 26 -8.82 -9.34 -7.64
CA ALA A 26 -9.34 -9.11 -6.30
C ALA A 26 -10.85 -8.85 -6.31
N CYS A 27 -11.35 -8.02 -7.23
CA CYS A 27 -12.79 -7.78 -7.38
C CYS A 27 -13.57 -9.06 -7.72
N ARG A 28 -13.04 -9.90 -8.62
CA ARG A 28 -13.69 -11.16 -9.02
C ARG A 28 -13.74 -12.19 -7.90
N ARG A 29 -12.74 -12.21 -7.02
CA ARG A 29 -12.61 -13.18 -5.93
C ARG A 29 -13.20 -12.72 -4.61
N ALA A 30 -13.42 -11.43 -4.43
CA ALA A 30 -13.98 -10.88 -3.20
C ALA A 30 -15.45 -11.30 -3.04
N ARG A 31 -15.79 -11.78 -1.85
CA ARG A 31 -17.14 -12.31 -1.54
C ARG A 31 -18.23 -11.23 -1.48
N ASN A 32 -17.86 -9.99 -1.25
CA ASN A 32 -18.74 -8.86 -0.93
C ASN A 32 -18.60 -7.67 -1.89
N VAL A 33 -17.98 -7.89 -3.06
CA VAL A 33 -17.72 -6.87 -4.08
C VAL A 33 -18.24 -7.33 -5.44
N GLU A 34 -18.77 -6.39 -6.20
CA GLU A 34 -19.06 -6.51 -7.63
C GLU A 34 -18.15 -5.57 -8.41
N LEU A 35 -17.40 -6.08 -9.39
CA LEU A 35 -16.72 -5.25 -10.39
C LEU A 35 -17.79 -4.66 -11.31
N TYR A 36 -18.32 -3.51 -10.90
CA TYR A 36 -19.41 -2.89 -11.63
C TYR A 36 -18.91 -2.12 -12.85
N ALA A 37 -17.87 -1.30 -12.70
CA ALA A 37 -17.37 -0.45 -13.76
C ALA A 37 -15.85 -0.51 -13.90
N ILE A 38 -15.36 -0.32 -15.12
CA ILE A 38 -13.94 -0.01 -15.38
C ILE A 38 -13.84 1.26 -16.21
N CYS A 39 -12.79 2.06 -15.98
CA CYS A 39 -12.56 3.32 -16.69
C CYS A 39 -11.07 3.48 -17.01
N ASP A 40 -10.76 3.81 -18.26
CA ASP A 40 -9.44 4.27 -18.70
C ASP A 40 -9.62 5.12 -19.95
N LEU A 41 -8.72 6.06 -20.20
CA LEU A 41 -8.70 6.86 -21.42
C LEU A 41 -8.35 6.03 -22.66
N ALA A 42 -7.63 4.92 -22.49
CA ALA A 42 -7.24 4.02 -23.55
C ALA A 42 -8.37 3.04 -23.88
N GLU A 43 -9.15 3.34 -24.93
CA GLU A 43 -10.30 2.54 -25.36
C GLU A 43 -9.94 1.06 -25.62
N ASP A 44 -8.80 0.81 -26.29
CA ASP A 44 -8.31 -0.53 -26.59
C ASP A 44 -8.00 -1.32 -25.32
N LEU A 45 -7.50 -0.65 -24.28
CA LEU A 45 -7.20 -1.27 -23.00
C LEU A 45 -8.48 -1.59 -22.22
N VAL A 46 -9.44 -0.65 -22.21
CA VAL A 46 -10.78 -0.86 -21.63
C VAL A 46 -11.47 -2.05 -22.30
N ALA A 47 -11.49 -2.10 -23.63
CA ALA A 47 -12.12 -3.19 -24.37
C ALA A 47 -11.53 -4.57 -24.04
N ARG A 48 -10.19 -4.65 -23.94
CA ARG A 48 -9.50 -5.90 -23.59
C ARG A 48 -9.77 -6.32 -22.14
N MET A 49 -9.75 -5.39 -21.19
CA MET A 49 -10.05 -5.71 -19.79
C MET A 49 -11.52 -6.06 -19.60
N ALA A 50 -12.43 -5.42 -20.32
CA ALA A 50 -13.84 -5.77 -20.30
C ALA A 50 -14.10 -7.19 -20.82
N ALA A 51 -13.40 -7.61 -21.87
CA ALA A 51 -13.51 -8.97 -22.40
C ALA A 51 -13.01 -10.06 -21.45
N ILE A 52 -12.07 -9.72 -20.55
CA ILE A 52 -11.48 -10.67 -19.58
C ILE A 52 -12.25 -10.68 -18.26
N HIS A 53 -12.62 -9.50 -17.75
CA HIS A 53 -13.13 -9.32 -16.39
C HIS A 53 -14.63 -9.06 -16.30
N GLU A 54 -15.29 -8.87 -17.43
CA GLU A 54 -16.76 -8.79 -17.58
C GLU A 54 -17.44 -7.80 -16.60
N PRO A 55 -16.98 -6.51 -16.53
CA PRO A 55 -17.68 -5.50 -15.75
C PRO A 55 -19.09 -5.25 -16.33
N ARG A 56 -20.01 -4.71 -15.53
CA ARG A 56 -21.36 -4.35 -16.03
C ARG A 56 -21.32 -3.22 -17.04
N VAL A 57 -20.40 -2.26 -16.86
CA VAL A 57 -20.29 -1.07 -17.70
C VAL A 57 -18.83 -0.64 -17.85
N THR A 58 -18.52 0.03 -18.95
CA THR A 58 -17.21 0.59 -19.24
C THR A 58 -17.29 2.08 -19.52
N TYR A 59 -16.25 2.80 -19.13
CA TYR A 59 -16.14 4.25 -19.33
C TYR A 59 -14.77 4.62 -19.90
N GLN A 60 -14.73 5.70 -20.69
CA GLN A 60 -13.50 6.38 -21.11
C GLN A 60 -13.36 7.75 -20.45
N ASP A 61 -14.44 8.23 -19.82
CA ASP A 61 -14.49 9.47 -19.07
C ASP A 61 -14.74 9.18 -17.58
N TYR A 62 -13.85 9.66 -16.73
CA TYR A 62 -13.95 9.43 -15.29
C TYR A 62 -15.14 10.16 -14.67
N GLY A 63 -15.44 11.38 -15.15
CA GLY A 63 -16.62 12.13 -14.71
C GLY A 63 -17.92 11.39 -14.98
N ALA A 64 -18.03 10.74 -16.14
CA ALA A 64 -19.19 9.91 -16.48
C ALA A 64 -19.32 8.69 -15.56
N MET A 65 -18.21 8.01 -15.22
CA MET A 65 -18.22 6.92 -14.24
C MET A 65 -18.64 7.42 -12.85
N LEU A 66 -18.16 8.58 -12.43
CA LEU A 66 -18.50 9.17 -11.12
C LEU A 66 -19.96 9.63 -11.03
N ALA A 67 -20.55 10.04 -12.16
CA ALA A 67 -21.96 10.44 -12.25
C ALA A 67 -22.92 9.24 -12.18
N ASP A 68 -22.44 8.02 -12.38
CA ASP A 68 -23.27 6.82 -12.28
C ASP A 68 -23.64 6.55 -10.81
N PRO A 69 -24.96 6.58 -10.45
CA PRO A 69 -25.41 6.31 -9.09
C PRO A 69 -25.20 4.86 -8.67
N GLN A 70 -24.95 3.94 -9.59
CA GLN A 70 -24.68 2.55 -9.28
C GLN A 70 -23.25 2.30 -8.79
N VAL A 71 -22.29 3.17 -9.11
CA VAL A 71 -20.95 3.14 -8.56
C VAL A 71 -20.99 3.67 -7.12
N GLU A 72 -20.67 2.83 -6.14
CA GLU A 72 -20.69 3.17 -4.72
C GLU A 72 -19.29 3.54 -4.20
N ALA A 73 -18.27 2.90 -4.75
CA ALA A 73 -16.88 3.13 -4.40
C ALA A 73 -15.97 3.04 -5.63
N VAL A 74 -14.80 3.65 -5.54
CA VAL A 74 -13.80 3.64 -6.63
C VAL A 74 -12.46 3.14 -6.13
N ILE A 75 -11.84 2.24 -6.90
CA ILE A 75 -10.41 1.94 -6.79
C ILE A 75 -9.67 2.87 -7.75
N VAL A 76 -8.79 3.72 -7.21
CA VAL A 76 -7.89 4.58 -7.97
C VAL A 76 -6.56 3.85 -8.17
N ALA A 77 -6.35 3.31 -9.38
CA ALA A 77 -5.21 2.51 -9.78
C ALA A 77 -4.41 3.14 -10.94
N THR A 78 -4.36 4.46 -10.96
CA THR A 78 -3.64 5.28 -11.94
C THR A 78 -2.17 5.45 -11.56
N ALA A 79 -1.41 6.27 -12.29
CA ALA A 79 -0.06 6.62 -11.88
C ALA A 79 -0.08 7.54 -10.63
N ASP A 80 0.92 7.40 -9.76
CA ASP A 80 1.03 8.02 -8.44
C ASP A 80 0.75 9.53 -8.42
N GLN A 81 1.20 10.26 -9.43
CA GLN A 81 0.96 11.71 -9.55
C GLN A 81 -0.50 12.10 -9.77
N PHE A 82 -1.38 11.16 -10.10
CA PHE A 82 -2.82 11.40 -10.31
C PHE A 82 -3.68 10.89 -9.14
N HIS A 83 -3.10 10.24 -8.15
CA HIS A 83 -3.86 9.62 -7.05
C HIS A 83 -4.72 10.63 -6.30
N VAL A 84 -4.13 11.75 -5.87
CA VAL A 84 -4.84 12.78 -5.10
C VAL A 84 -5.93 13.45 -5.94
N GLU A 85 -5.64 13.82 -7.20
CA GLU A 85 -6.63 14.40 -8.11
C GLU A 85 -7.86 13.49 -8.26
N HIS A 86 -7.62 12.23 -8.60
CA HIS A 86 -8.70 11.28 -8.86
C HIS A 86 -9.47 10.88 -7.59
N ALA A 87 -8.78 10.73 -6.45
CA ALA A 87 -9.42 10.49 -5.17
C ALA A 87 -10.31 11.67 -4.75
N SER A 88 -9.82 12.89 -4.95
CA SER A 88 -10.56 14.14 -4.67
C SER A 88 -11.85 14.21 -5.52
N MET A 89 -11.78 13.90 -6.83
CA MET A 89 -12.94 13.86 -7.69
C MET A 89 -13.97 12.82 -7.25
N ALA A 90 -13.53 11.63 -6.85
CA ALA A 90 -14.42 10.58 -6.35
C ALA A 90 -15.13 10.99 -5.06
N LEU A 91 -14.40 11.55 -4.08
CA LEU A 91 -15.00 12.07 -2.84
C LEU A 91 -16.01 13.19 -3.12
N ALA A 92 -15.70 14.12 -4.05
CA ALA A 92 -16.62 15.19 -4.43
C ALA A 92 -17.92 14.66 -5.07
N ALA A 93 -17.84 13.50 -5.75
CA ALA A 93 -18.99 12.80 -6.31
C ALA A 93 -19.72 11.88 -5.32
N GLY A 94 -19.35 11.90 -4.03
CA GLY A 94 -19.97 11.09 -2.99
C GLY A 94 -19.60 9.62 -3.00
N LYS A 95 -18.42 9.25 -3.57
CA LYS A 95 -17.96 7.87 -3.64
C LYS A 95 -16.89 7.59 -2.60
N HIS A 96 -16.95 6.40 -1.96
CA HIS A 96 -15.85 5.89 -1.15
C HIS A 96 -14.63 5.58 -2.04
N VAL A 97 -13.43 5.64 -1.48
CA VAL A 97 -12.19 5.54 -2.24
C VAL A 97 -11.23 4.51 -1.65
N LEU A 98 -10.75 3.59 -2.47
CA LEU A 98 -9.52 2.84 -2.25
C LEU A 98 -8.49 3.39 -3.26
N VAL A 99 -7.45 4.08 -2.77
CA VAL A 99 -6.41 4.67 -3.62
C VAL A 99 -5.10 3.91 -3.47
N GLU A 100 -4.43 3.60 -4.59
CA GLU A 100 -3.11 2.97 -4.56
C GLU A 100 -2.06 3.83 -3.85
N LYS A 101 -1.06 3.16 -3.33
CA LYS A 101 0.11 3.81 -2.71
C LYS A 101 1.15 4.22 -3.79
N PRO A 102 1.95 5.27 -3.54
CA PRO A 102 1.84 6.22 -2.43
C PRO A 102 0.57 7.05 -2.56
N LEU A 103 0.07 7.61 -1.45
CA LEU A 103 -1.15 8.41 -1.47
C LEU A 103 -1.09 9.56 -2.48
N GLY A 104 0.07 10.20 -2.58
CA GLY A 104 0.37 11.28 -3.50
C GLY A 104 1.88 11.50 -3.61
N VAL A 105 2.30 12.59 -4.21
CA VAL A 105 3.72 12.90 -4.48
C VAL A 105 4.23 14.14 -3.74
N THR A 106 3.33 14.95 -3.15
CA THR A 106 3.65 16.07 -2.26
C THR A 106 2.85 16.02 -0.97
N VAL A 107 3.43 16.52 0.12
CA VAL A 107 2.74 16.56 1.43
C VAL A 107 1.53 17.48 1.37
N GLU A 108 1.63 18.61 0.68
CA GLU A 108 0.59 19.63 0.59
C GLU A 108 -0.68 19.12 -0.10
N GLU A 109 -0.53 18.37 -1.20
CA GLU A 109 -1.69 17.79 -1.88
C GLU A 109 -2.38 16.71 -1.04
N CYS A 110 -1.59 15.88 -0.32
CA CYS A 110 -2.14 14.87 0.59
C CYS A 110 -2.84 15.51 1.80
N GLU A 111 -2.32 16.62 2.34
CA GLU A 111 -2.96 17.41 3.40
C GLU A 111 -4.27 18.05 2.93
N ALA A 112 -4.33 18.53 1.69
CA ALA A 112 -5.56 19.03 1.10
C ALA A 112 -6.62 17.92 0.97
N LEU A 113 -6.21 16.74 0.49
CA LEU A 113 -7.08 15.57 0.40
C LEU A 113 -7.56 15.12 1.80
N ARG A 114 -6.68 15.16 2.82
CA ARG A 114 -7.05 14.84 4.21
C ARG A 114 -8.21 15.69 4.71
N LYS A 115 -8.14 17.00 4.48
CA LYS A 115 -9.24 17.93 4.87
C LYS A 115 -10.53 17.58 4.14
N GLN A 116 -10.47 17.20 2.87
CA GLN A 116 -11.63 16.81 2.10
C GLN A 116 -12.25 15.50 2.61
N VAL A 117 -11.42 14.49 2.93
CA VAL A 117 -11.90 13.23 3.52
C VAL A 117 -12.63 13.49 4.84
N GLN A 118 -12.03 14.29 5.74
CA GLN A 118 -12.63 14.64 7.02
C GLN A 118 -13.96 15.38 6.86
N ALA A 119 -14.09 16.24 5.85
CA ALA A 119 -15.31 16.99 5.58
C ALA A 119 -16.40 16.15 4.90
N SER A 120 -16.04 15.14 4.12
CA SER A 120 -16.98 14.34 3.32
C SER A 120 -17.73 13.28 4.12
N GLY A 121 -17.18 12.80 5.23
CA GLY A 121 -17.68 11.64 5.96
C GLY A 121 -17.56 10.31 5.18
N LEU A 122 -16.86 10.31 4.04
CA LEU A 122 -16.65 9.12 3.23
C LEU A 122 -15.37 8.37 3.65
N LEU A 123 -15.35 7.09 3.36
CA LEU A 123 -14.17 6.26 3.61
C LEU A 123 -13.15 6.47 2.50
N LEU A 124 -11.90 6.80 2.88
CA LEU A 124 -10.74 6.67 2.04
C LEU A 124 -9.76 5.70 2.69
N GLN A 125 -9.39 4.65 1.95
CA GLN A 125 -8.36 3.69 2.32
C GLN A 125 -7.21 3.76 1.33
N VAL A 126 -5.97 3.72 1.84
CA VAL A 126 -4.75 3.66 1.01
C VAL A 126 -4.39 2.19 0.75
N GLY A 127 -3.95 1.89 -0.46
CA GLY A 127 -3.64 0.54 -0.95
C GLY A 127 -2.39 -0.09 -0.36
N THR A 128 -2.22 -0.06 0.95
CA THR A 128 -1.12 -0.72 1.67
C THR A 128 -1.50 -2.16 2.02
N MET A 129 -1.55 -3.00 1.01
CA MET A 129 -2.08 -4.35 1.08
C MET A 129 -1.41 -5.27 2.11
N LYS A 130 -0.17 -4.98 2.52
CA LYS A 130 0.57 -5.80 3.50
C LYS A 130 -0.05 -5.81 4.90
N ARG A 131 -0.82 -4.79 5.27
CA ARG A 131 -1.61 -4.78 6.52
C ARG A 131 -2.64 -5.92 6.58
N PHE A 132 -2.98 -6.50 5.42
CA PHE A 132 -3.91 -7.62 5.26
C PHE A 132 -3.20 -8.97 5.09
N ASP A 133 -1.88 -9.01 5.19
CA ASP A 133 -1.13 -10.26 5.30
C ASP A 133 -1.42 -10.89 6.66
N PRO A 134 -1.90 -12.15 6.72
CA PRO A 134 -2.27 -12.78 7.98
C PRO A 134 -1.13 -12.86 9.00
N GLY A 135 0.11 -13.07 8.52
CA GLY A 135 1.28 -13.08 9.40
C GLY A 135 1.59 -11.71 9.97
N ILE A 136 1.57 -10.66 9.13
CA ILE A 136 1.81 -9.27 9.58
C ILE A 136 0.68 -8.80 10.52
N ALA A 137 -0.58 -9.14 10.22
CA ALA A 137 -1.71 -8.83 11.10
C ALA A 137 -1.59 -9.54 12.46
N PHE A 138 -1.16 -10.82 12.47
CA PHE A 138 -0.88 -11.55 13.70
C PHE A 138 0.26 -10.91 14.51
N ALA A 139 1.35 -10.51 13.84
CA ALA A 139 2.45 -9.78 14.48
C ALA A 139 1.97 -8.50 15.15
N GLN A 140 1.18 -7.69 14.44
CA GLN A 140 0.65 -6.43 14.94
C GLN A 140 -0.26 -6.64 16.15
N GLN A 141 -1.14 -7.64 16.10
CA GLN A 141 -2.00 -7.98 17.24
C GLN A 141 -1.17 -8.41 18.44
N PHE A 142 -0.18 -9.28 18.26
CA PHE A 142 0.71 -9.72 19.33
C PHE A 142 1.49 -8.55 19.95
N ILE A 143 2.03 -7.66 19.11
CA ILE A 143 2.75 -6.45 19.57
C ILE A 143 1.82 -5.60 20.45
N LYS A 144 0.61 -5.34 20.00
CA LYS A 144 -0.36 -4.49 20.70
C LYS A 144 -0.86 -5.09 22.03
N GLU A 145 -1.08 -6.40 22.06
CA GLU A 145 -1.74 -7.06 23.19
C GLU A 145 -0.78 -7.67 24.21
N THR A 146 0.46 -8.00 23.79
CA THR A 146 1.34 -8.86 24.59
C THR A 146 2.70 -8.22 24.89
N MET A 147 3.27 -7.42 24.00
CA MET A 147 4.69 -7.06 24.09
C MET A 147 5.04 -5.98 25.10
N GLY A 148 4.06 -5.25 25.65
CA GLY A 148 4.33 -4.13 26.55
C GLY A 148 4.99 -2.96 25.81
N GLN A 149 5.97 -2.31 26.45
CA GLN A 149 6.72 -1.21 25.84
C GLN A 149 7.67 -1.74 24.76
N LEU A 150 7.71 -1.06 23.63
CA LEU A 150 8.65 -1.39 22.58
C LEU A 150 10.05 -0.83 22.90
N LEU A 151 11.07 -1.60 22.61
CA LEU A 151 12.46 -1.20 22.66
C LEU A 151 12.97 -0.77 21.30
N ALA A 152 12.79 -1.65 20.31
CA ALA A 152 13.30 -1.41 18.96
C ALA A 152 12.56 -2.19 17.89
N LEU A 153 12.55 -1.61 16.67
CA LEU A 153 12.07 -2.25 15.45
C LEU A 153 13.18 -2.24 14.40
N LYS A 154 13.34 -3.35 13.69
CA LYS A 154 14.15 -3.45 12.48
C LYS A 154 13.25 -3.93 11.35
N ALA A 155 13.31 -3.27 10.19
CA ALA A 155 12.59 -3.74 9.00
C ALA A 155 13.47 -3.54 7.76
N TRP A 156 13.35 -4.45 6.82
CA TRP A 156 14.09 -4.40 5.56
C TRP A 156 13.21 -4.77 4.39
N TYR A 157 13.52 -4.16 3.27
CA TYR A 157 12.86 -4.40 2.00
C TYR A 157 13.92 -4.41 0.91
N CYS A 158 14.21 -5.59 0.40
CA CYS A 158 15.19 -5.78 -0.67
C CYS A 158 14.48 -6.33 -1.90
N ASP A 159 14.56 -5.61 -3.02
CA ASP A 159 14.00 -6.05 -4.29
C ASP A 159 15.11 -6.38 -5.30
N SER A 160 14.92 -7.48 -5.99
CA SER A 160 15.91 -8.10 -6.87
C SER A 160 15.80 -7.61 -8.31
N THR A 161 16.95 -7.53 -8.99
CA THR A 161 16.98 -7.37 -10.45
C THR A 161 16.39 -8.57 -11.19
N TYR A 162 16.26 -9.71 -10.52
CA TYR A 162 15.72 -10.96 -11.08
C TYR A 162 14.24 -11.19 -10.74
N ARG A 163 13.62 -10.31 -9.97
CA ARG A 163 12.23 -10.46 -9.52
C ARG A 163 11.28 -10.79 -10.66
N TYR A 164 11.36 -10.04 -11.74
CA TYR A 164 10.42 -10.19 -12.87
C TYR A 164 10.55 -11.55 -13.54
N THR A 165 11.76 -12.04 -13.69
CA THR A 165 11.99 -13.39 -14.24
C THR A 165 11.35 -14.47 -13.37
N MET A 166 11.41 -14.32 -12.04
CA MET A 166 10.86 -15.29 -11.10
C MET A 166 9.33 -15.21 -10.99
N THR A 167 8.73 -14.05 -11.18
CA THR A 167 7.29 -13.82 -11.01
C THR A 167 6.51 -13.81 -12.31
N ASP A 168 7.14 -13.82 -13.47
CA ASP A 168 6.48 -13.78 -14.78
C ASP A 168 5.45 -14.90 -14.96
N ASN A 169 5.69 -16.06 -14.38
CA ASN A 169 4.73 -17.18 -14.42
C ASN A 169 3.54 -17.02 -13.48
N LEU A 170 3.58 -16.09 -12.53
CA LEU A 170 2.54 -15.89 -11.53
C LEU A 170 1.64 -14.69 -11.85
N GLN A 171 2.15 -13.75 -12.61
CA GLN A 171 1.40 -12.58 -13.04
C GLN A 171 0.71 -12.82 -14.39
N PRO A 172 -0.46 -12.24 -14.62
CA PRO A 172 -1.06 -12.23 -15.94
C PRO A 172 -0.15 -11.50 -16.93
N ILE A 173 -0.21 -11.88 -18.20
CA ILE A 173 0.47 -11.13 -19.26
C ILE A 173 -0.12 -9.72 -19.31
N LEU A 174 0.70 -8.72 -18.99
CA LEU A 174 0.26 -7.34 -18.96
C LEU A 174 0.05 -6.81 -20.37
N VAL A 175 -1.14 -6.28 -20.61
CA VAL A 175 -1.48 -5.60 -21.85
C VAL A 175 -1.14 -4.12 -21.72
N THR A 176 -0.48 -3.56 -22.72
CA THR A 176 -0.13 -2.14 -22.79
C THR A 176 -0.87 -1.44 -23.92
N SER A 177 -1.07 -0.13 -23.77
CA SER A 177 -1.63 0.73 -24.81
C SER A 177 -0.75 1.95 -25.06
N THR A 178 -0.68 2.39 -26.30
CA THR A 178 -0.06 3.66 -26.66
C THR A 178 -0.98 4.86 -26.40
N HIS A 179 -2.27 4.64 -26.16
CA HIS A 179 -3.28 5.66 -25.87
C HIS A 179 -3.45 5.93 -24.38
N ALA A 180 -2.81 5.12 -23.51
CA ALA A 180 -2.87 5.33 -22.07
C ALA A 180 -2.27 6.70 -21.68
N ARG A 181 -2.94 7.44 -20.77
CA ARG A 181 -2.39 8.66 -20.19
C ARG A 181 -1.14 8.30 -19.38
N ARG A 182 -0.03 8.88 -19.75
CA ARG A 182 1.24 8.70 -19.03
C ARG A 182 1.59 9.97 -18.27
N PRO A 183 2.32 9.85 -17.15
CA PRO A 183 2.95 10.99 -16.51
C PRO A 183 3.79 11.80 -17.49
N MET A 184 3.88 13.11 -17.29
CA MET A 184 4.86 13.91 -18.02
C MET A 184 6.27 13.45 -17.64
N GLY A 185 7.07 13.09 -18.63
CA GLY A 185 8.39 12.49 -18.44
C GLY A 185 8.37 11.00 -18.13
N ASP A 186 9.54 10.40 -17.98
CA ASP A 186 9.69 9.01 -17.53
C ASP A 186 9.75 8.97 -15.99
N PRO A 187 8.78 8.40 -15.29
CA PRO A 187 8.82 8.27 -13.83
C PRO A 187 10.05 7.54 -13.30
N LYS A 188 10.67 6.71 -14.15
CA LYS A 188 11.88 5.94 -13.82
C LYS A 188 13.18 6.67 -14.18
N ALA A 189 13.11 7.87 -14.77
CA ALA A 189 14.31 8.68 -15.09
C ALA A 189 15.08 9.03 -13.81
N ASN A 190 14.39 9.37 -12.72
CA ASN A 190 14.97 9.47 -11.39
C ASN A 190 14.71 8.18 -10.60
N LYS A 191 15.64 7.23 -10.69
CA LYS A 191 15.52 5.94 -10.03
C LYS A 191 15.49 6.05 -8.50
N GLN A 192 16.23 6.98 -7.92
CA GLN A 192 16.22 7.21 -6.48
C GLN A 192 14.82 7.56 -6.01
N ARG A 193 14.20 8.57 -6.63
CA ARG A 193 12.82 8.97 -6.34
C ARG A 193 11.83 7.82 -6.59
N TYR A 194 11.95 7.15 -7.73
CA TYR A 194 11.07 6.05 -8.11
C TYR A 194 11.10 4.90 -7.09
N TYR A 195 12.30 4.48 -6.66
CA TYR A 195 12.43 3.42 -5.66
C TYR A 195 11.95 3.85 -4.28
N LEU A 196 12.28 5.06 -3.86
CA LEU A 196 11.86 5.56 -2.55
C LEU A 196 10.34 5.70 -2.46
N LEU A 197 9.67 6.29 -3.44
CA LEU A 197 8.21 6.41 -3.46
C LEU A 197 7.52 5.05 -3.66
N GLY A 198 7.96 4.25 -4.63
CA GLY A 198 7.28 3.01 -5.00
C GLY A 198 7.47 1.89 -3.99
N HIS A 199 8.69 1.70 -3.49
CA HIS A 199 9.05 0.56 -2.61
C HIS A 199 9.23 1.00 -1.15
N GLY A 200 9.80 2.18 -0.92
CA GLY A 200 9.92 2.75 0.41
C GLY A 200 8.57 2.93 1.11
N SER A 201 7.50 3.20 0.35
CA SER A 201 6.14 3.29 0.91
C SER A 201 5.70 2.01 1.62
N HIS A 202 6.04 0.82 1.09
CA HIS A 202 5.76 -0.44 1.76
C HIS A 202 6.53 -0.62 3.06
N LEU A 203 7.84 -0.33 3.03
CA LEU A 203 8.71 -0.44 4.20
C LEU A 203 8.26 0.50 5.31
N VAL A 204 8.00 1.77 4.98
CA VAL A 204 7.57 2.79 5.94
C VAL A 204 6.20 2.44 6.52
N ASP A 205 5.24 1.99 5.69
CA ASP A 205 3.92 1.60 6.19
C ASP A 205 4.02 0.39 7.14
N THR A 206 4.80 -0.64 6.78
CA THR A 206 5.03 -1.80 7.67
C THR A 206 5.67 -1.39 8.99
N ALA A 207 6.69 -0.52 8.96
CA ALA A 207 7.35 -0.03 10.15
C ALA A 207 6.39 0.77 11.06
N ARG A 208 5.55 1.64 10.48
CA ARG A 208 4.53 2.39 11.21
C ARG A 208 3.43 1.50 11.78
N PHE A 209 3.00 0.50 11.01
CA PHE A 209 1.94 -0.44 11.42
C PHE A 209 2.36 -1.30 12.63
N LEU A 210 3.65 -1.65 12.70
CA LEU A 210 4.21 -2.50 13.77
C LEU A 210 4.82 -1.70 14.93
N GLY A 211 5.47 -0.55 14.64
CA GLY A 211 6.22 0.24 15.62
C GLY A 211 5.52 1.52 16.10
N GLY A 212 4.45 1.93 15.41
CA GLY A 212 3.74 3.17 15.74
C GLY A 212 4.21 4.40 14.95
N GLU A 213 3.89 5.58 15.46
CA GLU A 213 4.14 6.85 14.78
C GLU A 213 5.63 7.20 14.77
N ILE A 214 6.20 7.46 13.59
CA ILE A 214 7.58 7.94 13.42
C ILE A 214 7.58 9.46 13.59
N VAL A 215 8.43 9.98 14.47
CA VAL A 215 8.51 11.42 14.76
C VAL A 215 9.72 12.10 14.14
N ARG A 216 10.84 11.39 13.98
CA ARG A 216 12.02 11.90 13.27
C ARG A 216 12.87 10.76 12.69
N ILE A 217 13.67 11.09 11.70
CA ILE A 217 14.54 10.12 11.04
C ILE A 217 15.92 10.71 10.73
N GLN A 218 16.91 9.81 10.58
CA GLN A 218 18.17 10.10 9.93
C GLN A 218 18.48 9.03 8.90
N ALA A 219 18.85 9.44 7.68
CA ALA A 219 19.06 8.52 6.57
C ALA A 219 20.44 8.73 5.91
N ARG A 220 20.97 7.64 5.35
CA ARG A 220 22.12 7.62 4.46
C ARG A 220 21.77 6.81 3.22
N LEU A 221 22.22 7.29 2.07
CA LEU A 221 22.08 6.59 0.79
C LEU A 221 23.46 6.19 0.27
N VAL A 222 23.56 4.94 -0.17
CA VAL A 222 24.68 4.45 -0.98
C VAL A 222 24.14 4.04 -2.34
N GLU A 223 24.77 4.57 -3.40
CA GLU A 223 24.49 4.18 -4.79
C GLU A 223 25.78 3.61 -5.40
N LYS A 224 25.71 2.36 -5.85
CA LYS A 224 26.82 1.69 -6.55
C LYS A 224 26.29 0.73 -7.60
N PHE A 225 26.93 0.63 -8.74
CA PHE A 225 26.62 -0.31 -9.84
C PHE A 225 25.12 -0.38 -10.20
N GLY A 226 24.39 0.76 -10.07
CA GLY A 226 22.94 0.85 -10.34
C GLY A 226 22.04 0.28 -9.26
N ALA A 227 22.60 -0.09 -8.11
CA ALA A 227 21.85 -0.45 -6.90
C ALA A 227 21.86 0.68 -5.88
N TYR A 228 20.82 0.74 -5.05
CA TYR A 228 20.56 1.79 -4.07
C TYR A 228 20.30 1.15 -2.71
N CYS A 229 20.91 1.69 -1.67
CA CYS A 229 20.65 1.25 -0.30
C CYS A 229 20.46 2.46 0.61
N TRP A 230 19.27 2.59 1.20
CA TRP A 230 18.96 3.56 2.25
C TRP A 230 19.04 2.88 3.61
N PHE A 231 19.92 3.36 4.47
CA PHE A 231 19.93 3.06 5.89
C PHE A 231 19.25 4.18 6.63
N VAL A 232 18.15 3.88 7.31
CA VAL A 232 17.31 4.88 7.98
C VAL A 232 17.18 4.54 9.45
N ALA A 233 17.71 5.41 10.31
CA ALA A 233 17.42 5.40 11.74
C ALA A 233 16.13 6.18 11.97
N THR A 234 15.19 5.63 12.75
CA THR A 234 13.91 6.24 13.09
C THR A 234 13.75 6.35 14.60
N GLU A 235 13.04 7.36 15.06
CA GLU A 235 12.54 7.48 16.41
C GLU A 235 11.02 7.46 16.38
N PHE A 236 10.42 6.60 17.18
CA PHE A 236 8.97 6.51 17.34
C PHE A 236 8.46 7.42 18.45
N ALA A 237 7.17 7.74 18.42
CA ALA A 237 6.55 8.66 19.37
C ALA A 237 6.61 8.18 20.83
N ASP A 238 6.73 6.87 21.07
CA ASP A 238 6.90 6.27 22.39
C ASP A 238 8.36 6.27 22.89
N GLY A 239 9.30 6.80 22.08
CA GLY A 239 10.73 6.84 22.37
C GLY A 239 11.52 5.59 21.95
N SER A 240 10.85 4.57 21.42
CA SER A 240 11.55 3.41 20.83
C SER A 240 12.27 3.80 19.55
N MET A 241 13.26 3.00 19.16
CA MET A 241 14.10 3.27 17.99
C MET A 241 13.88 2.25 16.89
N GLY A 242 13.98 2.70 15.63
CA GLY A 242 13.91 1.83 14.48
C GLY A 242 15.13 1.92 13.57
N HIS A 243 15.36 0.84 12.84
CA HIS A 243 16.30 0.78 11.73
C HIS A 243 15.57 0.21 10.51
N LEU A 244 15.48 1.02 9.45
CA LEU A 244 14.87 0.60 8.19
C LEU A 244 15.96 0.49 7.11
N ASP A 245 15.90 -0.59 6.34
CA ASP A 245 16.80 -0.84 5.22
C ASP A 245 15.97 -1.01 3.93
N LEU A 246 16.11 -0.07 3.02
CA LEU A 246 15.56 -0.16 1.68
C LEU A 246 16.69 -0.41 0.70
N THR A 247 16.80 -1.62 0.17
CA THR A 247 17.85 -1.96 -0.79
C THR A 247 17.26 -2.43 -2.11
N MET A 248 17.50 -1.66 -3.17
CA MET A 248 16.88 -1.82 -4.46
C MET A 248 17.87 -2.23 -5.53
N ALA A 249 17.37 -3.02 -6.48
CA ALA A 249 18.11 -3.58 -7.59
C ALA A 249 19.31 -4.47 -7.14
N VAL A 250 19.08 -5.23 -6.07
CA VAL A 250 20.08 -6.20 -5.57
C VAL A 250 20.15 -7.44 -6.48
N ARG A 251 21.23 -8.20 -6.33
CA ARG A 251 21.50 -9.38 -7.13
C ARG A 251 21.25 -10.66 -6.34
N MET A 252 20.02 -10.80 -5.84
CA MET A 252 19.53 -11.96 -5.11
C MET A 252 18.01 -12.06 -5.27
N ASP A 253 17.38 -13.01 -4.62
CA ASP A 253 15.92 -13.12 -4.51
C ASP A 253 15.31 -11.98 -3.69
N TRP A 254 13.98 -11.92 -3.72
CA TRP A 254 13.20 -11.08 -2.81
C TRP A 254 13.56 -11.38 -1.36
N HIS A 255 13.87 -10.33 -0.61
CA HIS A 255 14.18 -10.43 0.80
C HIS A 255 13.54 -9.29 1.57
N GLU A 256 12.50 -9.60 2.33
CA GLU A 256 11.77 -8.63 3.12
C GLU A 256 11.42 -9.23 4.47
N GLY A 257 11.41 -8.41 5.50
CA GLY A 257 11.03 -8.86 6.83
C GLY A 257 11.15 -7.78 7.89
N PHE A 258 10.94 -8.21 9.13
CA PHE A 258 10.99 -7.33 10.30
C PHE A 258 11.37 -8.10 11.56
N GLN A 259 11.87 -7.34 12.54
CA GLN A 259 12.12 -7.80 13.91
C GLN A 259 11.65 -6.70 14.87
N VAL A 260 10.87 -7.08 15.88
CA VAL A 260 10.39 -6.15 16.90
C VAL A 260 10.73 -6.72 18.27
N TYR A 261 11.26 -5.89 19.12
CA TYR A 261 11.66 -6.25 20.48
C TYR A 261 10.91 -5.38 21.47
N GLY A 262 10.28 -6.00 22.46
CA GLY A 262 9.54 -5.35 23.52
C GLY A 262 9.80 -5.95 24.89
N GLU A 263 9.18 -5.40 25.89
CA GLU A 263 9.36 -5.75 27.31
C GLU A 263 8.99 -7.21 27.60
N TYR A 264 7.88 -7.69 27.02
CA TYR A 264 7.35 -9.02 27.31
C TYR A 264 7.36 -9.96 26.11
N GLY A 265 8.07 -9.62 25.06
CA GLY A 265 8.15 -10.49 23.90
C GLY A 265 9.00 -9.95 22.76
N SER A 266 9.10 -10.77 21.72
CA SER A 266 9.81 -10.44 20.49
C SER A 266 9.07 -11.04 19.30
N VAL A 267 9.15 -10.36 18.17
CA VAL A 267 8.56 -10.82 16.91
C VAL A 267 9.62 -10.86 15.83
N VAL A 268 9.65 -11.92 15.05
CA VAL A 268 10.45 -12.04 13.83
C VAL A 268 9.54 -12.44 12.68
N GLY A 269 9.57 -11.67 11.60
CA GLY A 269 8.78 -11.91 10.41
C GLY A 269 9.62 -11.94 9.15
N LYS A 270 9.28 -12.86 8.23
CA LYS A 270 9.79 -12.92 6.88
C LYS A 270 8.62 -12.82 5.90
N THR A 271 8.65 -11.82 5.03
CA THR A 271 7.56 -11.54 4.09
C THR A 271 7.94 -12.05 2.71
N PRO A 272 7.15 -12.96 2.11
CA PRO A 272 7.38 -13.42 0.75
C PRO A 272 7.03 -12.33 -0.26
N ASN A 273 7.47 -12.54 -1.50
CA ASN A 273 7.01 -11.73 -2.60
C ASN A 273 5.47 -11.81 -2.69
N PRO A 274 4.73 -10.68 -2.73
CA PRO A 274 3.27 -10.67 -2.65
C PRO A 274 2.57 -11.44 -3.75
N TRP A 275 3.24 -11.69 -4.87
CA TRP A 275 2.70 -12.46 -5.99
C TRP A 275 2.68 -13.97 -5.75
N TYR A 276 3.34 -14.47 -4.69
CA TYR A 276 3.24 -15.88 -4.29
C TYR A 276 1.95 -16.20 -3.55
N LEU A 277 1.17 -15.20 -3.17
CA LEU A 277 -0.09 -15.35 -2.44
C LEU A 277 0.06 -16.18 -1.14
N GLN A 278 1.21 -16.05 -0.52
CA GLN A 278 1.55 -16.67 0.76
C GLN A 278 1.52 -15.63 1.88
N SER A 279 1.10 -16.05 3.06
CA SER A 279 1.23 -15.21 4.24
C SER A 279 2.69 -15.14 4.70
N SER A 280 3.04 -14.03 5.36
CA SER A 280 4.34 -13.88 6.02
C SER A 280 4.54 -14.98 7.07
N GLU A 281 5.76 -15.50 7.13
CA GLU A 281 6.21 -16.41 8.20
C GLU A 281 6.55 -15.57 9.43
N VAL A 282 5.78 -15.73 10.50
CA VAL A 282 5.93 -14.92 11.72
C VAL A 282 6.06 -15.83 12.94
N GLU A 283 7.04 -15.51 13.77
CA GLU A 283 7.25 -16.11 15.09
C GLU A 283 7.20 -15.02 16.15
N CYS A 284 6.38 -15.23 17.17
CA CYS A 284 6.23 -14.34 18.32
C CYS A 284 6.63 -15.08 19.58
N PHE A 285 7.71 -14.65 20.24
CA PHE A 285 8.09 -15.17 21.56
C PHE A 285 7.36 -14.38 22.63
N SER A 286 6.70 -15.08 23.57
CA SER A 286 6.04 -14.50 24.74
C SER A 286 6.76 -14.85 26.03
N VAL A 287 7.06 -13.84 26.85
CA VAL A 287 7.64 -14.03 28.19
C VAL A 287 6.64 -14.69 29.15
N SER A 288 5.33 -14.46 28.94
CA SER A 288 4.29 -14.92 29.85
C SER A 288 4.18 -16.45 29.96
N ASP A 289 4.49 -17.15 28.87
CA ASP A 289 4.44 -18.62 28.80
C ASP A 289 5.76 -19.28 28.36
N GLY A 290 6.77 -18.46 27.98
CA GLY A 290 8.07 -18.93 27.52
C GLY A 290 8.02 -19.66 26.18
N GLN A 291 7.02 -19.39 25.34
CA GLN A 291 6.79 -20.11 24.09
C GLN A 291 6.87 -19.23 22.85
N TYR A 292 7.11 -19.87 21.72
CA TYR A 292 6.95 -19.29 20.39
C TYR A 292 5.56 -19.57 19.86
N HIS A 293 4.87 -18.52 19.46
CA HIS A 293 3.56 -18.57 18.80
C HIS A 293 3.75 -18.33 17.31
N ARG A 294 3.16 -19.17 16.51
CA ARG A 294 3.19 -19.08 15.05
C ARG A 294 1.76 -19.18 14.49
N VAL A 295 1.44 -18.33 13.55
CA VAL A 295 0.18 -18.45 12.82
C VAL A 295 0.34 -19.50 11.71
N LEU A 296 -0.70 -20.32 11.51
CA LEU A 296 -0.74 -21.16 10.33
C LEU A 296 -0.83 -20.29 9.08
N GLY A 297 0.13 -20.43 8.17
CA GLY A 297 0.10 -19.74 6.89
C GLY A 297 -1.16 -20.11 6.11
N ALA A 298 -2.03 -19.15 5.89
CA ALA A 298 -3.23 -19.29 5.09
C ALA A 298 -2.99 -18.73 3.68
N ASP A 299 -3.95 -18.96 2.79
CA ASP A 299 -4.06 -18.22 1.53
C ASP A 299 -4.05 -16.71 1.82
N ALA A 300 -3.06 -16.02 1.32
CA ALA A 300 -2.86 -14.59 1.56
C ALA A 300 -2.97 -13.79 0.27
N HIS A 301 -4.08 -13.90 -0.42
CA HIS A 301 -4.39 -12.98 -1.51
C HIS A 301 -4.67 -11.57 -0.93
N VAL A 302 -3.61 -10.88 -0.53
CA VAL A 302 -3.65 -9.65 0.27
C VAL A 302 -4.50 -8.54 -0.36
N TYR A 303 -4.53 -8.42 -1.68
CA TYR A 303 -5.39 -7.46 -2.38
C TYR A 303 -6.88 -7.80 -2.25
N ARG A 304 -7.23 -9.11 -2.30
CA ARG A 304 -8.60 -9.56 -2.07
C ARG A 304 -9.03 -9.28 -0.62
N LEU A 305 -8.19 -9.65 0.35
CA LEU A 305 -8.46 -9.42 1.77
C LEU A 305 -8.60 -7.92 2.09
N GLN A 306 -7.74 -7.08 1.51
CA GLN A 306 -7.84 -5.63 1.59
C GLN A 306 -9.19 -5.13 1.07
N LEU A 307 -9.61 -5.61 -0.10
CA LEU A 307 -10.85 -5.19 -0.75
C LEU A 307 -12.08 -5.68 -0.01
N GLU A 308 -12.07 -6.93 0.49
CA GLU A 308 -13.14 -7.47 1.33
C GLU A 308 -13.32 -6.67 2.62
N SER A 309 -12.22 -6.31 3.29
CA SER A 309 -12.25 -5.48 4.49
C SER A 309 -12.77 -4.06 4.21
N PHE A 310 -12.34 -3.44 3.11
CA PHE A 310 -12.85 -2.15 2.68
C PHE A 310 -14.36 -2.19 2.45
N ALA A 311 -14.85 -3.22 1.75
CA ALA A 311 -16.27 -3.41 1.52
C ALA A 311 -17.06 -3.69 2.80
N ASP A 312 -16.53 -4.51 3.71
CA ASP A 312 -17.16 -4.77 5.01
C ASP A 312 -17.30 -3.51 5.87
N THR A 313 -16.29 -2.63 5.84
CA THR A 313 -16.36 -1.32 6.53
C THR A 313 -17.52 -0.48 5.99
N ILE A 314 -17.73 -0.45 4.68
CA ILE A 314 -18.80 0.34 4.06
C ILE A 314 -20.17 -0.31 4.24
N LEU A 315 -20.27 -1.62 3.98
CA LEU A 315 -21.55 -2.34 3.96
C LEU A 315 -22.11 -2.59 5.37
N HIS A 316 -21.22 -2.77 6.36
CA HIS A 316 -21.57 -3.22 7.70
C HIS A 316 -21.11 -2.28 8.79
N ASN A 317 -20.53 -1.12 8.43
CA ASN A 317 -19.99 -0.13 9.37
C ASN A 317 -18.97 -0.74 10.37
N LEU A 318 -18.16 -1.69 9.89
CA LEU A 318 -17.11 -2.28 10.69
C LEU A 318 -15.90 -1.33 10.79
N PRO A 319 -15.07 -1.46 11.84
CA PRO A 319 -13.82 -0.69 11.91
C PRO A 319 -12.93 -0.92 10.70
N MET A 320 -12.29 0.14 10.21
CA MET A 320 -11.32 0.04 9.14
C MET A 320 -10.01 -0.55 9.68
N HIS A 321 -9.55 -1.66 9.08
CA HIS A 321 -8.27 -2.29 9.41
C HIS A 321 -7.11 -1.83 8.51
N GLY A 322 -7.42 -1.25 7.36
CA GLY A 322 -6.44 -0.73 6.40
C GLY A 322 -5.84 0.62 6.81
N ALA A 323 -4.92 1.12 6.01
CA ALA A 323 -4.37 2.46 6.17
C ALA A 323 -5.41 3.51 5.76
N GLY A 324 -5.67 4.46 6.63
CA GLY A 324 -6.49 5.62 6.33
C GLY A 324 -5.71 6.77 5.72
N ILE A 325 -6.39 7.90 5.56
CA ILE A 325 -5.79 9.13 5.03
C ILE A 325 -4.62 9.62 5.90
N GLU A 326 -4.73 9.50 7.22
CA GLU A 326 -3.67 9.90 8.16
C GLU A 326 -2.41 9.05 7.97
N ASP A 327 -2.57 7.74 7.79
CA ASP A 327 -1.45 6.84 7.49
C ASP A 327 -0.77 7.18 6.17
N GLY A 328 -1.56 7.49 5.13
CA GLY A 328 -1.03 7.86 3.82
C GLY A 328 -0.22 9.15 3.86
N VAL A 329 -0.74 10.18 4.55
CA VAL A 329 -0.02 11.45 4.77
C VAL A 329 1.28 11.22 5.54
N ALA A 330 1.22 10.49 6.65
CA ALA A 330 2.39 10.24 7.49
C ALA A 330 3.44 9.38 6.78
N ALA A 331 3.03 8.38 5.97
CA ALA A 331 3.95 7.59 5.17
C ALA A 331 4.68 8.46 4.12
N LEU A 332 3.95 9.30 3.37
CA LEU A 332 4.58 10.21 2.40
C LEU A 332 5.52 11.19 3.10
N ARG A 333 5.09 11.78 4.22
CA ARG A 333 5.92 12.71 5.00
C ARG A 333 7.23 12.06 5.44
N THR A 334 7.18 10.77 5.82
CA THR A 334 8.38 10.00 6.18
C THR A 334 9.31 9.81 4.96
N LEU A 335 8.77 9.51 3.78
CA LEU A 335 9.57 9.36 2.55
C LEU A 335 10.26 10.67 2.16
N VAL A 336 9.55 11.80 2.27
CA VAL A 336 10.13 13.13 2.04
C VAL A 336 11.22 13.44 3.06
N ALA A 337 11.00 13.10 4.34
CA ALA A 337 12.01 13.24 5.39
C ALA A 337 13.27 12.41 5.11
N ILE A 338 13.13 11.18 4.60
CA ILE A 338 14.25 10.33 4.17
C ILE A 338 15.07 11.04 3.09
N SER A 339 14.43 11.59 2.04
CA SER A 339 15.11 12.31 0.97
C SER A 339 15.89 13.51 1.53
N ARG A 340 15.26 14.36 2.35
CA ARG A 340 15.89 15.53 2.98
C ARG A 340 17.05 15.16 3.90
N SER A 341 16.89 14.05 4.64
CA SER A 341 17.96 13.60 5.53
C SER A 341 19.16 13.07 4.76
N VAL A 342 18.96 12.42 3.63
CA VAL A 342 20.04 12.01 2.71
C VAL A 342 20.80 13.26 2.21
N GLU A 343 20.10 14.31 1.82
CA GLU A 343 20.68 15.56 1.31
C GLU A 343 21.44 16.32 2.40
N SER A 344 20.84 16.50 3.57
CA SER A 344 21.42 17.29 4.67
C SER A 344 22.42 16.54 5.54
N GLY A 345 22.32 15.20 5.58
CA GLY A 345 23.06 14.34 6.50
C GLY A 345 22.61 14.42 7.96
N ALA A 346 21.55 15.15 8.27
CA ALA A 346 21.06 15.44 9.62
C ALA A 346 19.76 14.68 9.95
N TRP A 347 19.40 14.66 11.23
CA TRP A 347 18.07 14.28 11.68
C TRP A 347 17.01 15.25 11.15
N VAL A 348 15.90 14.73 10.69
CA VAL A 348 14.73 15.48 10.19
C VAL A 348 13.52 15.14 11.05
N SER A 349 12.88 16.18 11.64
CA SER A 349 11.60 16.08 12.33
C SER A 349 10.47 15.99 11.29
N LEU A 350 9.57 15.03 11.46
CA LEU A 350 8.46 14.86 10.53
C LEU A 350 7.43 16.00 10.62
N ALA A 351 7.36 16.70 11.75
CA ALA A 351 6.46 17.84 11.94
C ALA A 351 6.75 19.01 10.96
N ASP A 352 8.03 19.16 10.55
CA ASP A 352 8.49 20.27 9.73
C ASP A 352 8.58 19.91 8.23
N VAL A 353 8.15 18.71 7.86
CA VAL A 353 8.27 18.20 6.48
C VAL A 353 7.14 18.70 5.60
N THR A 354 7.51 19.32 4.47
CA THR A 354 6.65 19.81 3.39
C THR A 354 7.23 19.39 2.03
N GLY A 355 6.55 19.67 0.91
CA GLY A 355 7.05 19.36 -0.43
C GLY A 355 6.97 17.87 -0.81
N GLY A 356 7.80 17.47 -1.76
CA GLY A 356 7.85 16.10 -2.29
C GLY A 356 9.27 15.50 -2.26
N VAL A 357 9.36 14.22 -2.66
CA VAL A 357 10.62 13.46 -2.81
C VAL A 357 11.37 13.91 -4.07
#